data_7814cd4899af74138170c14e02797ffb
#
_entry.id   7814cd4899af74138170c14e02797ffb
#
_cell.length_a   1.000
_cell.length_b   1.000
_cell.length_c   1.000
_cell.angle_alpha   90.00
_cell.angle_beta   90.00
_cell.angle_gamma   90.00
#
_symmetry.space_group_name_H-M   'P 1'
#
loop_
_entity.id
_entity.type
_entity.pdbx_description
1 polymer ?
#
loop_
_entity_poly.entity_id
_entity_poly.type
_entity_poly.pdbx_seq_one_letter_code
_entity_poly.pdbx_strand_id
1 'polypeptide(L)'
;MSERLSTGLEQLDNDLEGGLPQGSIIVIMGDKKTGVEQLADYIMLEGLKNDESGVFMALEKAPSKFKENAEYYGWAFDKHERRDKMMFVDGYSWQSGEPETDHYLTGLTDLNQISMKFIRAVHDLKGDPDRSIVNSSSALLEYMNAASAKKLIKVLGAKSAKNSGVLLVTLHKSLHDKQERAQIKDAADGVIRLEMKDGQPYLGIERMTQTDHSKSWRKFMISSENGLWLI
;
A
#
# COMPACT_ATOMS: atom_id res chain seq x y z
N MET A 1 -24.87 3.60 0.98
CA MET A 1 -23.64 3.27 0.24
C MET A 1 -22.49 3.48 1.20
N SER A 2 -21.51 2.58 1.25
CA SER A 2 -20.30 2.81 2.07
C SER A 2 -19.57 4.04 1.49
N GLU A 3 -19.03 4.89 2.34
CA GLU A 3 -18.14 5.97 1.91
C GLU A 3 -16.91 5.39 1.24
N ARG A 4 -16.33 6.13 0.28
CA ARG A 4 -15.21 5.65 -0.53
C ARG A 4 -14.09 6.67 -0.54
N LEU A 5 -12.86 6.18 -0.64
CA LEU A 5 -11.66 6.99 -0.81
C LEU A 5 -11.22 6.96 -2.28
N SER A 6 -11.11 8.12 -2.91
CA SER A 6 -10.65 8.23 -4.29
C SER A 6 -9.23 7.68 -4.45
N THR A 7 -8.97 6.98 -5.52
CA THR A 7 -7.62 6.52 -5.89
C THR A 7 -6.77 7.61 -6.55
N GLY A 8 -7.40 8.71 -6.96
CA GLY A 8 -6.81 9.75 -7.82
C GLY A 8 -6.78 9.37 -9.31
N LEU A 9 -7.31 8.21 -9.66
CA LEU A 9 -7.42 7.72 -11.04
C LEU A 9 -8.90 7.61 -11.41
N GLU A 10 -9.40 8.58 -12.14
CA GLU A 10 -10.82 8.68 -12.50
C GLU A 10 -11.39 7.38 -13.06
N GLN A 11 -10.64 6.71 -13.96
CA GLN A 11 -11.09 5.45 -14.56
C GLN A 11 -11.16 4.31 -13.54
N LEU A 12 -10.22 4.25 -12.57
CA LEU A 12 -10.26 3.26 -11.51
C LEU A 12 -11.37 3.56 -10.50
N ASP A 13 -11.56 4.82 -10.17
CA ASP A 13 -12.65 5.25 -9.28
C ASP A 13 -14.02 4.92 -9.90
N ASN A 14 -14.20 5.16 -11.20
CA ASN A 14 -15.41 4.76 -11.92
C ASN A 14 -15.61 3.24 -11.93
N ASP A 15 -14.54 2.45 -12.15
CA ASP A 15 -14.59 0.98 -12.10
C ASP A 15 -14.86 0.44 -10.67
N LEU A 16 -14.67 1.27 -9.66
CA LEU A 16 -14.87 0.98 -8.23
C LEU A 16 -16.10 1.70 -7.62
N GLU A 17 -17.02 2.23 -8.43
CA GLU A 17 -18.21 2.95 -7.94
C GLU A 17 -17.88 4.17 -7.06
N GLY A 18 -16.78 4.87 -7.36
CA GLY A 18 -16.34 6.09 -6.69
C GLY A 18 -15.06 5.94 -5.85
N GLY A 19 -14.37 4.81 -5.90
CA GLY A 19 -13.09 4.60 -5.23
C GLY A 19 -13.05 3.39 -4.29
N LEU A 20 -12.04 3.33 -3.43
CA LEU A 20 -11.83 2.22 -2.50
C LEU A 20 -12.85 2.26 -1.36
N PRO A 21 -13.50 1.12 -1.00
CA PRO A 21 -14.41 1.08 0.15
C PRO A 21 -13.66 1.40 1.44
N GLN A 22 -14.17 2.32 2.25
CA GLN A 22 -13.60 2.64 3.55
C GLN A 22 -13.58 1.40 4.47
N GLY A 23 -12.58 1.33 5.33
CA GLY A 23 -12.39 0.23 6.27
C GLY A 23 -11.86 -1.05 5.64
N SER A 24 -11.54 -1.06 4.34
CA SER A 24 -11.13 -2.27 3.62
C SER A 24 -9.62 -2.50 3.60
N ILE A 25 -9.25 -3.77 3.40
CA ILE A 25 -7.89 -4.21 3.09
C ILE A 25 -7.84 -4.52 1.59
N ILE A 26 -6.96 -3.85 0.86
CA ILE A 26 -6.81 -4.01 -0.59
C ILE A 26 -5.41 -4.55 -0.90
N VAL A 27 -5.34 -5.72 -1.52
CA VAL A 27 -4.08 -6.26 -2.05
C VAL A 27 -3.88 -5.77 -3.48
N ILE A 28 -2.74 -5.13 -3.73
CA ILE A 28 -2.26 -4.77 -5.07
C ILE A 28 -1.17 -5.77 -5.46
N MET A 29 -1.44 -6.61 -6.46
CA MET A 29 -0.58 -7.73 -6.82
C MET A 29 -0.14 -7.67 -8.28
N GLY A 30 1.14 -7.89 -8.51
CA GLY A 30 1.73 -8.00 -9.85
C GLY A 30 3.21 -8.33 -9.78
N ASP A 31 3.90 -8.37 -10.90
CA ASP A 31 5.35 -8.52 -10.93
C ASP A 31 6.03 -7.15 -10.72
N LYS A 32 7.28 -7.13 -10.23
CA LYS A 32 8.01 -5.87 -9.91
C LYS A 32 8.01 -4.83 -11.04
N LYS A 33 7.96 -5.28 -12.31
CA LYS A 33 7.98 -4.40 -13.48
C LYS A 33 6.61 -3.83 -13.87
N THR A 34 5.55 -4.20 -13.17
CA THR A 34 4.18 -3.80 -13.56
C THR A 34 3.70 -2.51 -12.89
N GLY A 35 4.46 -1.95 -11.93
CA GLY A 35 4.10 -0.72 -11.24
C GLY A 35 3.24 -0.92 -9.98
N VAL A 36 3.32 -2.08 -9.34
CA VAL A 36 2.58 -2.40 -8.09
C VAL A 36 2.85 -1.38 -6.99
N GLU A 37 4.13 -1.06 -6.74
CA GLU A 37 4.52 -0.08 -5.73
C GLU A 37 4.03 1.31 -6.12
N GLN A 38 4.26 1.73 -7.38
CA GLN A 38 3.88 3.05 -7.86
C GLN A 38 2.38 3.31 -7.77
N LEU A 39 1.55 2.29 -7.99
CA LEU A 39 0.10 2.43 -7.81
C LEU A 39 -0.26 2.70 -6.34
N ALA A 40 0.30 1.94 -5.40
CA ALA A 40 0.07 2.15 -3.98
C ALA A 40 0.56 3.53 -3.52
N ASP A 41 1.77 3.92 -3.95
CA ASP A 41 2.39 5.20 -3.63
C ASP A 41 1.54 6.37 -4.17
N TYR A 42 1.04 6.25 -5.41
CA TYR A 42 0.18 7.27 -6.02
C TYR A 42 -1.15 7.43 -5.27
N ILE A 43 -1.80 6.29 -4.89
CA ILE A 43 -3.04 6.33 -4.11
C ILE A 43 -2.80 7.01 -2.74
N MET A 44 -1.67 6.75 -2.08
CA MET A 44 -1.30 7.46 -0.85
C MET A 44 -1.12 8.96 -1.10
N LEU A 45 -0.36 9.31 -2.13
CA LEU A 45 -0.09 10.71 -2.46
C LEU A 45 -1.37 11.50 -2.74
N GLU A 46 -2.33 10.87 -3.42
CA GLU A 46 -3.61 11.53 -3.72
C GLU A 46 -4.39 11.85 -2.46
N GLY A 47 -4.46 10.94 -1.49
CA GLY A 47 -5.05 11.24 -0.20
C GLY A 47 -4.33 12.39 0.53
N LEU A 48 -3.01 12.34 0.57
CA LEU A 48 -2.21 13.39 1.20
C LEU A 48 -2.40 14.78 0.55
N LYS A 49 -2.64 14.84 -0.76
CA LYS A 49 -2.99 16.10 -1.46
C LYS A 49 -4.36 16.62 -1.04
N ASN A 50 -5.28 15.73 -0.70
CA ASN A 50 -6.63 16.05 -0.22
C ASN A 50 -6.70 16.24 1.31
N ASP A 51 -5.56 16.52 1.95
CA ASP A 51 -5.39 16.73 3.40
C ASP A 51 -5.69 15.51 4.28
N GLU A 52 -5.77 14.32 3.68
CA GLU A 52 -5.83 13.06 4.40
C GLU A 52 -4.48 12.75 5.10
N SER A 53 -4.47 11.73 5.94
CA SER A 53 -3.28 11.29 6.68
C SER A 53 -2.98 9.81 6.42
N GLY A 54 -1.72 9.40 6.58
CA GLY A 54 -1.35 8.03 6.30
C GLY A 54 -0.11 7.49 7.00
N VAL A 55 -0.05 6.15 7.11
CA VAL A 55 1.12 5.41 7.61
C VAL A 55 1.69 4.56 6.49
N PHE A 56 2.98 4.67 6.25
CA PHE A 56 3.71 3.88 5.26
C PHE A 56 4.70 2.93 5.94
N MET A 57 4.48 1.63 5.80
CA MET A 57 5.44 0.63 6.26
C MET A 57 6.44 0.34 5.14
N ALA A 58 7.65 0.87 5.28
CA ALA A 58 8.77 0.71 4.36
C ALA A 58 9.55 -0.57 4.69
N LEU A 59 9.26 -1.67 3.99
CA LEU A 59 9.81 -2.99 4.30
C LEU A 59 10.84 -3.50 3.28
N GLU A 60 10.85 -2.98 2.04
CA GLU A 60 11.78 -3.38 0.98
C GLU A 60 12.91 -2.38 0.74
N LYS A 61 12.78 -1.16 1.22
CA LYS A 61 13.79 -0.10 1.12
C LYS A 61 13.62 0.90 2.24
N ALA A 62 14.68 1.60 2.58
CA ALA A 62 14.64 2.66 3.59
C ALA A 62 13.70 3.80 3.18
N PRO A 63 13.08 4.52 4.14
CA PRO A 63 12.21 5.68 3.86
C PRO A 63 12.87 6.75 2.99
N SER A 64 14.16 7.06 3.19
CA SER A 64 14.91 7.99 2.33
C SER A 64 14.95 7.54 0.88
N LYS A 65 15.22 6.26 0.63
CA LYS A 65 15.28 5.71 -0.73
C LYS A 65 13.90 5.63 -1.38
N PHE A 66 12.86 5.40 -0.60
CA PHE A 66 11.48 5.52 -1.08
C PHE A 66 11.20 6.95 -1.56
N LYS A 67 11.53 7.97 -0.75
CA LYS A 67 11.29 9.38 -1.07
C LYS A 67 12.07 9.84 -2.31
N GLU A 68 13.36 9.47 -2.42
CA GLU A 68 14.18 9.71 -3.60
C GLU A 68 13.55 9.12 -4.89
N ASN A 69 13.06 7.87 -4.82
CA ASN A 69 12.40 7.24 -5.96
C ASN A 69 11.08 7.93 -6.33
N ALA A 70 10.32 8.41 -5.34
CA ALA A 70 9.06 9.12 -5.55
C ALA A 70 9.30 10.50 -6.21
N GLU A 71 10.37 11.20 -5.84
CA GLU A 71 10.75 12.48 -6.44
C GLU A 71 11.02 12.39 -7.94
N TYR A 72 11.48 11.25 -8.43
CA TYR A 72 11.64 11.01 -9.87
C TYR A 72 10.32 11.21 -10.66
N TYR A 73 9.18 10.92 -10.01
CA TYR A 73 7.83 11.13 -10.57
C TYR A 73 7.22 12.48 -10.16
N GLY A 74 7.97 13.36 -9.50
CA GLY A 74 7.46 14.62 -8.95
C GLY A 74 6.56 14.44 -7.71
N TRP A 75 6.65 13.29 -7.03
CA TRP A 75 5.83 12.95 -5.86
C TRP A 75 6.56 13.34 -4.57
N ALA A 76 6.26 14.52 -4.04
CA ALA A 76 6.92 15.08 -2.87
C ALA A 76 6.22 14.64 -1.57
N PHE A 77 6.68 13.55 -0.93
CA PHE A 77 6.15 13.06 0.35
C PHE A 77 6.69 13.83 1.55
N ASP A 78 7.89 14.39 1.51
CA ASP A 78 8.54 15.11 2.62
C ASP A 78 7.71 16.26 3.20
N LYS A 79 6.96 16.96 2.35
CA LYS A 79 6.11 18.07 2.82
C LYS A 79 4.96 17.58 3.71
N HIS A 80 4.48 16.36 3.52
CA HIS A 80 3.39 15.77 4.29
C HIS A 80 3.94 15.15 5.59
N GLU A 81 5.13 14.55 5.56
CA GLU A 81 5.85 14.08 6.74
C GLU A 81 6.14 15.25 7.70
N ARG A 82 6.67 16.37 7.20
CA ARG A 82 6.91 17.60 8.01
C ARG A 82 5.65 18.23 8.62
N ARG A 83 4.46 17.82 8.18
CA ARG A 83 3.16 18.27 8.72
C ARG A 83 2.52 17.24 9.65
N ASP A 84 3.21 16.16 9.94
CA ASP A 84 2.69 15.00 10.69
C ASP A 84 1.46 14.33 10.03
N LYS A 85 1.29 14.53 8.72
CA LYS A 85 0.25 13.91 7.91
C LYS A 85 0.66 12.54 7.35
N MET A 86 1.96 12.25 7.37
CA MET A 86 2.52 10.97 6.94
C MET A 86 3.59 10.51 7.92
N MET A 87 3.50 9.24 8.34
CA MET A 87 4.50 8.61 9.20
C MET A 87 5.04 7.35 8.53
N PHE A 88 6.36 7.14 8.68
CA PHE A 88 7.00 5.91 8.22
C PHE A 88 7.22 4.93 9.37
N VAL A 89 6.91 3.65 9.13
CA VAL A 89 7.39 2.53 9.93
C VAL A 89 8.50 1.85 9.12
N ASP A 90 9.73 1.99 9.60
CA ASP A 90 10.91 1.45 8.91
C ASP A 90 11.18 0.01 9.34
N GLY A 91 10.86 -0.93 8.47
CA GLY A 91 11.15 -2.35 8.62
C GLY A 91 12.34 -2.81 7.78
N TYR A 92 13.07 -1.88 7.16
CA TYR A 92 14.23 -2.20 6.32
C TYR A 92 15.57 -1.87 6.98
N SER A 93 15.71 -0.67 7.54
CA SER A 93 17.02 -0.15 8.01
C SER A 93 17.58 -0.88 9.24
N TRP A 94 16.75 -1.64 9.97
CA TRP A 94 17.25 -2.49 11.05
C TRP A 94 18.31 -3.51 10.57
N GLN A 95 18.28 -3.88 9.29
CA GLN A 95 19.24 -4.83 8.71
C GLN A 95 20.63 -4.22 8.54
N SER A 96 20.73 -2.90 8.33
CA SER A 96 22.01 -2.20 8.18
C SER A 96 22.71 -1.89 9.49
N GLY A 97 21.98 -1.93 10.62
CA GLY A 97 22.45 -1.45 11.92
C GLY A 97 22.55 0.08 12.02
N GLU A 98 22.18 0.80 10.99
CA GLU A 98 22.18 2.27 10.91
C GLU A 98 20.75 2.76 10.58
N PRO A 99 19.82 2.78 11.56
CA PRO A 99 18.45 3.19 11.32
C PRO A 99 18.38 4.68 10.99
N GLU A 100 17.55 5.03 9.98
CA GLU A 100 17.29 6.44 9.63
C GLU A 100 16.40 7.14 10.67
N THR A 101 15.52 6.37 11.35
CA THR A 101 14.65 6.87 12.40
C THR A 101 14.53 5.88 13.55
N ASP A 102 14.79 6.32 14.78
CA ASP A 102 14.68 5.46 15.97
C ASP A 102 13.24 5.19 16.41
N HIS A 103 12.30 6.10 16.06
CA HIS A 103 10.96 6.08 16.63
C HIS A 103 10.07 4.96 16.11
N TYR A 104 10.16 4.62 14.82
CA TYR A 104 9.28 3.63 14.18
C TYR A 104 10.05 2.46 13.59
N LEU A 105 11.32 2.31 13.92
CA LEU A 105 12.12 1.17 13.47
C LEU A 105 11.58 -0.14 14.04
N THR A 106 11.44 -1.16 13.20
CA THR A 106 10.98 -2.49 13.58
C THR A 106 11.73 -3.59 12.84
N GLY A 107 12.08 -4.67 13.56
CA GLY A 107 12.45 -5.93 12.90
C GLY A 107 11.22 -6.65 12.35
N LEU A 108 11.41 -7.56 11.39
CA LEU A 108 10.33 -8.25 10.70
C LEU A 108 10.02 -9.67 11.26
N THR A 109 10.66 -10.07 12.35
CA THR A 109 10.50 -11.40 12.96
C THR A 109 9.46 -11.46 14.07
N ASP A 110 9.05 -10.32 14.64
CA ASP A 110 8.09 -10.24 15.74
C ASP A 110 6.84 -9.44 15.36
N LEU A 111 5.72 -10.15 15.20
CA LEU A 111 4.42 -9.58 14.85
C LEU A 111 3.93 -8.51 15.84
N ASN A 112 4.22 -8.70 17.15
CA ASN A 112 3.79 -7.75 18.18
C ASN A 112 4.59 -6.46 18.06
N GLN A 113 5.90 -6.56 17.85
CA GLN A 113 6.76 -5.40 17.66
C GLN A 113 6.32 -4.59 16.45
N ILE A 114 6.09 -5.25 15.29
CA ILE A 114 5.61 -4.59 14.08
C ILE A 114 4.28 -3.87 14.34
N SER A 115 3.32 -4.58 14.95
CA SER A 115 2.00 -4.00 15.26
C SER A 115 2.08 -2.82 16.21
N MET A 116 2.94 -2.89 17.24
CA MET A 116 3.13 -1.78 18.19
C MET A 116 3.74 -0.55 17.54
N LYS A 117 4.71 -0.72 16.64
CA LYS A 117 5.31 0.40 15.90
C LYS A 117 4.32 1.04 14.94
N PHE A 118 3.51 0.25 14.26
CA PHE A 118 2.42 0.76 13.43
C PHE A 118 1.39 1.56 14.26
N ILE A 119 0.93 1.01 15.40
CA ILE A 119 -0.02 1.70 16.30
C ILE A 119 0.57 3.01 16.80
N ARG A 120 1.86 3.04 17.13
CA ARG A 120 2.53 4.26 17.57
C ARG A 120 2.58 5.29 16.46
N ALA A 121 2.95 4.89 15.24
CA ALA A 121 2.93 5.77 14.07
C ALA A 121 1.53 6.36 13.81
N VAL A 122 0.47 5.53 13.93
CA VAL A 122 -0.94 5.99 13.86
C VAL A 122 -1.25 7.02 14.94
N HIS A 123 -0.81 6.79 16.18
CA HIS A 123 -1.07 7.70 17.30
C HIS A 123 -0.39 9.07 17.13
N ASP A 124 0.79 9.08 16.52
CA ASP A 124 1.60 10.30 16.36
C ASP A 124 1.24 11.09 15.08
N LEU A 125 0.34 10.56 14.23
CA LEU A 125 -0.22 11.29 13.09
C LEU A 125 -1.07 12.48 13.55
N LYS A 126 -1.05 13.53 12.77
CA LYS A 126 -2.00 14.64 12.91
C LYS A 126 -3.31 14.30 12.17
N GLY A 127 -4.20 13.65 12.86
CA GLY A 127 -5.46 13.09 12.36
C GLY A 127 -5.46 11.57 12.40
N ASP A 128 -6.56 10.99 11.99
CA ASP A 128 -6.67 9.53 11.86
C ASP A 128 -6.10 9.07 10.51
N PRO A 129 -5.52 7.85 10.43
CA PRO A 129 -4.99 7.36 9.16
C PRO A 129 -6.13 7.00 8.20
N ASP A 130 -6.31 7.82 7.17
CA ASP A 130 -7.24 7.53 6.08
C ASP A 130 -6.67 6.44 5.17
N ARG A 131 -5.35 6.42 5.01
CA ARG A 131 -4.63 5.44 4.19
C ARG A 131 -3.42 4.88 4.91
N SER A 132 -3.25 3.57 4.81
CA SER A 132 -2.04 2.90 5.28
C SER A 132 -1.49 1.99 4.18
N ILE A 133 -0.17 1.84 4.11
CA ILE A 133 0.48 0.96 3.13
C ILE A 133 1.41 -0.03 3.85
N VAL A 134 1.35 -1.30 3.45
CA VAL A 134 2.39 -2.30 3.70
C VAL A 134 3.14 -2.53 2.39
N ASN A 135 4.34 -1.98 2.28
CA ASN A 135 5.20 -2.11 1.09
C ASN A 135 6.51 -2.85 1.46
N SER A 136 6.57 -4.17 1.27
CA SER A 136 5.54 -5.05 0.73
C SER A 136 5.29 -6.25 1.64
N SER A 137 4.17 -6.95 1.43
CA SER A 137 3.96 -8.25 2.08
C SER A 137 4.97 -9.29 1.61
N SER A 138 5.61 -9.11 0.47
CA SER A 138 6.71 -9.98 0.01
C SER A 138 7.89 -9.95 0.97
N ALA A 139 8.27 -8.77 1.49
CA ALA A 139 9.31 -8.68 2.51
C ALA A 139 8.91 -9.38 3.81
N LEU A 140 7.64 -9.33 4.22
CA LEU A 140 7.17 -10.09 5.38
C LEU A 140 7.35 -11.60 5.19
N LEU A 141 7.06 -12.12 4.00
CA LEU A 141 7.15 -13.55 3.68
C LEU A 141 8.59 -14.08 3.66
N GLU A 142 9.60 -13.22 3.60
CA GLU A 142 11.01 -13.61 3.79
C GLU A 142 11.35 -13.93 5.25
N TYR A 143 10.64 -13.36 6.21
CA TYR A 143 10.91 -13.49 7.64
C TYR A 143 9.87 -14.29 8.41
N MET A 144 8.69 -14.52 7.83
CA MET A 144 7.62 -15.26 8.46
C MET A 144 6.79 -16.07 7.45
N ASN A 145 6.12 -17.12 7.93
CA ASN A 145 5.21 -17.90 7.07
C ASN A 145 3.96 -17.09 6.69
N ALA A 146 3.30 -17.49 5.61
CA ALA A 146 2.15 -16.79 5.06
C ALA A 146 0.94 -16.71 6.03
N ALA A 147 0.78 -17.66 6.94
CA ALA A 147 -0.28 -17.59 7.95
C ALA A 147 -0.03 -16.48 8.97
N SER A 148 1.22 -16.29 9.38
CA SER A 148 1.63 -15.21 10.27
C SER A 148 1.53 -13.83 9.57
N ALA A 149 1.99 -13.73 8.32
CA ALA A 149 1.85 -12.51 7.51
C ALA A 149 0.37 -12.14 7.31
N LYS A 150 -0.49 -13.10 6.99
CA LYS A 150 -1.95 -12.92 6.93
C LYS A 150 -2.53 -12.39 8.24
N LYS A 151 -2.13 -12.97 9.39
CA LYS A 151 -2.59 -12.51 10.70
C LYS A 151 -2.16 -11.07 10.96
N LEU A 152 -0.91 -10.71 10.66
CA LEU A 152 -0.41 -9.34 10.79
C LEU A 152 -1.23 -8.38 9.93
N ILE A 153 -1.41 -8.66 8.63
CA ILE A 153 -2.19 -7.82 7.71
C ILE A 153 -3.60 -7.58 8.25
N LYS A 154 -4.27 -8.62 8.77
CA LYS A 154 -5.60 -8.47 9.40
C LYS A 154 -5.57 -7.56 10.64
N VAL A 155 -4.54 -7.66 11.47
CA VAL A 155 -4.38 -6.78 12.65
C VAL A 155 -4.18 -5.33 12.22
N LEU A 156 -3.30 -5.08 11.25
CA LEU A 156 -3.04 -3.74 10.72
C LEU A 156 -4.29 -3.16 10.04
N GLY A 157 -4.99 -3.98 9.23
CA GLY A 157 -6.25 -3.59 8.59
C GLY A 157 -7.33 -3.20 9.60
N ALA A 158 -7.51 -3.98 10.67
CA ALA A 158 -8.45 -3.66 11.73
C ALA A 158 -8.09 -2.34 12.46
N LYS A 159 -6.81 -1.99 12.55
CA LYS A 159 -6.38 -0.70 13.11
C LYS A 159 -6.68 0.47 12.16
N SER A 160 -6.43 0.29 10.85
CA SER A 160 -6.78 1.29 9.83
C SER A 160 -8.30 1.49 9.75
N ALA A 161 -9.07 0.39 9.73
CA ALA A 161 -10.52 0.41 9.63
C ALA A 161 -11.25 1.04 10.81
N LYS A 162 -10.62 1.11 12.01
CA LYS A 162 -11.21 1.73 13.20
C LYS A 162 -11.68 3.18 12.94
N ASN A 163 -10.98 3.87 12.05
CA ASN A 163 -11.27 5.26 11.67
C ASN A 163 -11.62 5.35 10.17
N SER A 164 -12.25 4.30 9.64
CA SER A 164 -12.66 4.22 8.24
C SER A 164 -11.52 4.24 7.21
N GLY A 165 -10.27 4.12 7.63
CA GLY A 165 -9.09 4.12 6.75
C GLY A 165 -8.96 2.82 5.96
N VAL A 166 -8.27 2.89 4.81
CA VAL A 166 -7.95 1.75 3.93
C VAL A 166 -6.51 1.28 4.17
N LEU A 167 -6.31 -0.04 4.22
CA LEU A 167 -4.98 -0.64 4.20
C LEU A 167 -4.67 -1.18 2.80
N LEU A 168 -3.67 -0.61 2.14
CA LEU A 168 -3.10 -1.12 0.89
C LEU A 168 -1.94 -2.07 1.21
N VAL A 169 -1.90 -3.22 0.56
CA VAL A 169 -0.84 -4.22 0.75
C VAL A 169 -0.28 -4.60 -0.62
N THR A 170 0.98 -4.30 -0.88
CA THR A 170 1.62 -4.71 -2.13
C THR A 170 2.13 -6.15 -2.02
N LEU A 171 2.07 -6.90 -3.14
CA LEU A 171 2.51 -8.29 -3.23
C LEU A 171 3.13 -8.57 -4.59
N HIS A 172 4.39 -9.02 -4.62
CA HIS A 172 5.08 -9.42 -5.84
C HIS A 172 4.75 -10.86 -6.23
N LYS A 173 3.99 -11.00 -7.31
CA LYS A 173 3.41 -12.29 -7.76
C LYS A 173 4.46 -13.36 -8.04
N SER A 174 5.58 -12.99 -8.68
CA SER A 174 6.62 -13.94 -9.12
C SER A 174 7.52 -14.46 -7.99
N LEU A 175 7.53 -13.81 -6.82
CA LEU A 175 8.38 -14.20 -5.69
C LEU A 175 7.78 -15.28 -4.80
N HIS A 176 6.49 -15.58 -4.96
CA HIS A 176 5.73 -16.44 -4.05
C HIS A 176 4.95 -17.50 -4.78
N ASP A 177 4.77 -18.65 -4.15
CA ASP A 177 3.97 -19.73 -4.67
C ASP A 177 2.45 -19.42 -4.65
N LYS A 178 1.65 -20.30 -5.25
CA LYS A 178 0.19 -20.12 -5.34
C LYS A 178 -0.48 -20.11 -3.97
N GLN A 179 0.03 -20.90 -3.02
CA GLN A 179 -0.56 -21.05 -1.68
C GLN A 179 -0.28 -19.81 -0.83
N GLU A 180 0.94 -19.29 -0.84
CA GLU A 180 1.31 -18.06 -0.15
C GLU A 180 0.49 -16.87 -0.65
N ARG A 181 0.41 -16.69 -1.97
CA ARG A 181 -0.43 -15.64 -2.57
C ARG A 181 -1.90 -15.77 -2.20
N ALA A 182 -2.43 -17.00 -2.17
CA ALA A 182 -3.81 -17.23 -1.77
C ALA A 182 -4.06 -16.82 -0.32
N GLN A 183 -3.12 -17.11 0.61
CA GLN A 183 -3.24 -16.71 2.01
C GLN A 183 -3.21 -15.19 2.19
N ILE A 184 -2.33 -14.47 1.47
CA ILE A 184 -2.30 -13.00 1.54
C ILE A 184 -3.59 -12.41 0.96
N LYS A 185 -4.04 -12.90 -0.19
CA LYS A 185 -5.32 -12.45 -0.79
C LYS A 185 -6.53 -12.74 0.10
N ASP A 186 -6.52 -13.82 0.87
CA ASP A 186 -7.59 -14.16 1.81
C ASP A 186 -7.69 -13.18 3.02
N ALA A 187 -6.64 -12.40 3.28
CA ALA A 187 -6.70 -11.32 4.26
C ALA A 187 -7.48 -10.09 3.74
N ALA A 188 -7.65 -9.96 2.43
CA ALA A 188 -8.12 -8.74 1.79
C ALA A 188 -9.61 -8.76 1.45
N ASP A 189 -10.23 -7.59 1.46
CA ASP A 189 -11.59 -7.33 0.97
C ASP A 189 -11.58 -7.09 -0.54
N GLY A 190 -10.49 -6.53 -1.08
CA GLY A 190 -10.29 -6.28 -2.50
C GLY A 190 -8.94 -6.75 -3.01
N VAL A 191 -8.89 -7.09 -4.31
CA VAL A 191 -7.65 -7.46 -5.01
C VAL A 191 -7.60 -6.74 -6.35
N ILE A 192 -6.59 -5.89 -6.51
CA ILE A 192 -6.24 -5.23 -7.77
C ILE A 192 -5.01 -5.94 -8.34
N ARG A 193 -5.04 -6.25 -9.62
CA ARG A 193 -3.94 -6.95 -10.31
C ARG A 193 -3.31 -6.07 -11.37
N LEU A 194 -1.99 -6.12 -11.42
CA LEU A 194 -1.22 -5.58 -12.53
C LEU A 194 -0.54 -6.74 -13.28
N GLU A 195 -0.70 -6.77 -14.59
CA GLU A 195 -0.12 -7.81 -15.46
C GLU A 195 0.53 -7.19 -16.70
N MET A 196 1.64 -7.78 -17.13
CA MET A 196 2.24 -7.44 -18.42
C MET A 196 1.48 -8.15 -19.54
N LYS A 197 1.02 -7.40 -20.55
CA LYS A 197 0.43 -7.91 -21.78
C LYS A 197 1.08 -7.18 -22.96
N ASP A 198 1.67 -7.91 -23.87
CA ASP A 198 2.36 -7.35 -25.05
C ASP A 198 3.37 -6.25 -24.70
N GLY A 199 4.16 -6.47 -23.63
CA GLY A 199 5.18 -5.54 -23.17
C GLY A 199 4.65 -4.28 -22.46
N GLN A 200 3.36 -4.20 -22.18
CA GLN A 200 2.72 -3.09 -21.48
C GLN A 200 2.03 -3.56 -20.20
N PRO A 201 2.08 -2.78 -19.11
CA PRO A 201 1.34 -3.11 -17.91
C PRO A 201 -0.14 -2.77 -18.06
N TYR A 202 -0.98 -3.64 -17.53
CA TYR A 202 -2.42 -3.48 -17.43
C TYR A 202 -2.88 -3.68 -15.99
N LEU A 203 -3.88 -2.91 -15.58
CA LEU A 203 -4.55 -3.00 -14.30
C LEU A 203 -5.93 -3.63 -14.48
N GLY A 204 -6.30 -4.55 -13.59
CA GLY A 204 -7.65 -5.13 -13.52
C GLY A 204 -8.05 -5.41 -12.08
N ILE A 205 -9.34 -5.37 -11.81
CA ILE A 205 -9.89 -5.69 -10.50
C ILE A 205 -10.28 -7.17 -10.48
N GLU A 206 -9.63 -7.97 -9.63
CA GLU A 206 -9.95 -9.40 -9.49
C GLU A 206 -11.21 -9.58 -8.65
N ARG A 207 -11.35 -8.81 -7.57
CA ARG A 207 -12.53 -8.73 -6.71
C ARG A 207 -12.51 -7.45 -5.88
N MET A 208 -13.69 -7.01 -5.47
CA MET A 208 -13.87 -5.94 -4.51
C MET A 208 -15.17 -6.19 -3.76
N THR A 209 -15.09 -6.34 -2.42
CA THR A 209 -16.27 -6.57 -1.59
C THR A 209 -17.20 -5.35 -1.64
N GLN A 210 -18.52 -5.58 -1.67
CA GLN A 210 -19.54 -4.53 -1.69
C GLN A 210 -19.40 -3.53 -2.87
N THR A 211 -18.90 -4.02 -4.01
CA THR A 211 -18.69 -3.21 -5.21
C THR A 211 -19.03 -4.03 -6.46
N ASP A 212 -19.88 -3.51 -7.32
CA ASP A 212 -20.10 -4.04 -8.66
C ASP A 212 -19.01 -3.49 -9.59
N HIS A 213 -17.80 -4.05 -9.45
CA HIS A 213 -16.63 -3.54 -10.14
C HIS A 213 -16.55 -3.99 -11.59
N SER A 214 -15.94 -3.17 -12.44
CA SER A 214 -15.64 -3.52 -13.83
C SER A 214 -14.71 -4.74 -13.89
N LYS A 215 -14.95 -5.61 -14.91
CA LYS A 215 -14.06 -6.74 -15.24
C LYS A 215 -13.06 -6.41 -16.35
N SER A 216 -13.06 -5.17 -16.82
CA SER A 216 -12.16 -4.69 -17.87
C SER A 216 -10.74 -4.53 -17.37
N TRP A 217 -9.79 -4.75 -18.26
CA TRP A 217 -8.38 -4.44 -18.04
C TRP A 217 -8.08 -3.08 -18.66
N ARG A 218 -7.46 -2.20 -17.90
CA ARG A 218 -7.03 -0.88 -18.36
C ARG A 218 -5.52 -0.84 -18.54
N LYS A 219 -5.04 -0.22 -19.59
CA LYS A 219 -3.61 0.01 -19.78
C LYS A 219 -3.14 0.97 -18.69
N PHE A 220 -2.11 0.55 -17.96
CA PHE A 220 -1.51 1.30 -16.87
C PHE A 220 -0.27 2.02 -17.35
N MET A 221 -0.22 3.32 -17.18
CA MET A 221 0.84 4.17 -17.68
C MET A 221 1.45 4.99 -16.55
N ILE A 222 2.77 5.14 -16.55
CA ILE A 222 3.49 5.97 -15.60
C ILE A 222 4.66 6.67 -16.30
N SER A 223 4.84 7.95 -16.03
CA SER A 223 6.02 8.71 -16.46
C SER A 223 6.35 9.82 -15.47
N SER A 224 7.58 10.33 -15.55
CA SER A 224 8.02 11.49 -14.76
C SER A 224 7.31 12.80 -15.15
N GLU A 225 6.80 12.90 -16.38
CA GLU A 225 6.14 14.12 -16.88
C GLU A 225 4.65 14.15 -16.53
N ASN A 226 3.95 13.05 -16.69
CA ASN A 226 2.49 12.99 -16.60
C ASN A 226 1.99 12.27 -15.34
N GLY A 227 2.92 11.78 -14.50
CA GLY A 227 2.56 10.97 -13.34
C GLY A 227 2.00 9.59 -13.73
N LEU A 228 0.88 9.20 -13.14
CA LEU A 228 0.24 7.91 -13.34
C LEU A 228 -1.18 8.09 -13.89
N TRP A 229 -1.55 7.30 -14.95
CA TRP A 229 -2.88 7.34 -15.55
C TRP A 229 -3.29 5.98 -16.15
N LEU A 230 -4.58 5.81 -16.42
CA LEU A 230 -5.18 4.64 -17.06
C LEU A 230 -5.78 5.00 -18.42
N ILE A 231 -5.75 4.00 -19.35
CA ILE A 231 -6.38 4.11 -20.67
C ILE A 231 -7.30 2.91 -20.87
#